data_fc0b27a3ee337465f19068e3a78fab49
#
_entry.id   fc0b27a3ee337465f19068e3a78fab49
#
_cell.length_a   1.000
_cell.length_b   1.000
_cell.length_c   1.000
_cell.angle_alpha   90.00
_cell.angle_beta   90.00
_cell.angle_gamma   90.00
#
_symmetry.space_group_name_H-M   'P 1'
#
loop_
_entity.id
_entity.type
_entity.pdbx_description
1 polymer ?
#
loop_
_entity_poly.entity_id
_entity_poly.type
_entity_poly.pdbx_seq_one_letter_code
_entity_poly.pdbx_strand_id
1 'polypeptide(L)'
;MPFCESKCPYCAFGSSDDEFKKVGAYFKALFFDLNFQLKSQNIKEISTIFFGGGTPSAVNAKFYDEIFSILAPLCTPKTEITFEANPNSANLAWLKHIKNLGANRISFGAQSFFEDKLKFLGRIHSREQIFKAVENAHAAGFKNINLDLIYDTKFDTKKRLLAEAENLKSLVITHLSAYSLTLEENTPFAGKKSYKKDSDTLAKFMIEQTQRAGFRQYEISNFGQICKHNLGYWQGKNYLGVGAFSVGFVNGTRYYAKSSIDAYITQPTHREREILSPSELVREHIFLGLRSIVGVEAGRLNEDQKKRANLLVENEKLLFKNGKFYNPNFLLSDEIALFIEG
;
A
#
# COMPACT_ATOMS: atom_id res chain seq x y z
N MET A 1 2.37 10.28 -6.55
CA MET A 1 3.61 11.12 -6.70
C MET A 1 4.66 10.33 -7.47
N PRO A 2 5.03 10.71 -8.72
CA PRO A 2 5.91 9.88 -9.54
C PRO A 2 7.41 10.25 -9.44
N PHE A 3 7.85 10.81 -8.32
CA PHE A 3 9.24 11.26 -8.13
C PHE A 3 9.93 10.45 -7.03
N CYS A 4 11.13 9.96 -7.32
CA CYS A 4 12.03 9.27 -6.37
C CYS A 4 13.44 9.86 -6.48
N GLU A 5 14.19 9.92 -5.37
CA GLU A 5 15.62 10.29 -5.42
C GLU A 5 16.47 9.19 -6.10
N SER A 6 16.00 7.94 -6.05
CA SER A 6 16.60 6.79 -6.71
C SER A 6 15.52 5.76 -6.98
N LYS A 7 15.51 5.17 -8.19
CA LYS A 7 14.56 4.11 -8.56
C LYS A 7 15.11 2.74 -8.15
N CYS A 8 14.41 2.09 -7.23
CA CYS A 8 14.79 0.76 -6.74
C CYS A 8 14.63 -0.31 -7.84
N PRO A 9 15.58 -1.26 -7.97
CA PRO A 9 15.58 -2.25 -9.07
C PRO A 9 14.45 -3.30 -8.98
N TYR A 10 13.74 -3.39 -7.90
CA TYR A 10 12.56 -4.27 -7.74
C TYR A 10 11.23 -3.55 -7.96
N CYS A 11 11.23 -2.20 -8.01
CA CYS A 11 10.01 -1.40 -7.93
C CYS A 11 9.34 -1.24 -9.31
N ALA A 12 8.10 -1.76 -9.41
CA ALA A 12 7.25 -1.63 -10.60
C ALA A 12 6.38 -0.37 -10.59
N PHE A 13 6.37 0.41 -9.51
CA PHE A 13 5.57 1.64 -9.47
C PHE A 13 6.06 2.66 -10.49
N GLY A 14 5.09 3.36 -11.10
CA GLY A 14 5.36 4.44 -12.05
C GLY A 14 6.02 5.63 -11.39
N SER A 15 7.35 5.69 -11.47
CA SER A 15 8.17 6.77 -10.91
C SER A 15 9.44 7.00 -11.73
N SER A 16 9.99 8.21 -11.60
CA SER A 16 11.26 8.63 -12.22
C SER A 16 12.17 9.28 -11.18
N ASP A 17 13.49 9.15 -11.36
CA ASP A 17 14.53 9.74 -10.51
C ASP A 17 15.31 10.88 -11.20
N ASP A 18 14.96 11.21 -12.44
CA ASP A 18 15.61 12.26 -13.25
C ASP A 18 14.68 13.44 -13.63
N GLU A 19 13.41 13.40 -13.23
CA GLU A 19 12.38 14.36 -13.69
C GLU A 19 11.98 15.45 -12.67
N PHE A 20 12.78 15.68 -11.64
CA PHE A 20 12.47 16.67 -10.58
C PHE A 20 12.22 18.09 -11.08
N LYS A 21 12.80 18.49 -12.23
CA LYS A 21 12.52 19.77 -12.89
C LYS A 21 11.04 19.99 -13.25
N LYS A 22 10.28 18.90 -13.36
CA LYS A 22 8.84 18.92 -13.71
C LYS A 22 7.92 19.00 -12.49
N VAL A 23 8.42 18.95 -11.26
CA VAL A 23 7.61 18.92 -10.03
C VAL A 23 6.60 20.06 -9.99
N GLY A 24 7.01 21.30 -10.27
CA GLY A 24 6.12 22.46 -10.26
C GLY A 24 4.98 22.35 -11.28
N ALA A 25 5.28 21.95 -12.52
CA ALA A 25 4.25 21.73 -13.56
C ALA A 25 3.33 20.55 -13.19
N TYR A 26 3.90 19.50 -12.64
CA TYR A 26 3.13 18.32 -12.19
C TYR A 26 2.13 18.69 -11.08
N PHE A 27 2.52 19.47 -10.07
CA PHE A 27 1.60 19.88 -9.00
C PHE A 27 0.47 20.78 -9.49
N LYS A 28 0.72 21.64 -10.48
CA LYS A 28 -0.34 22.42 -11.15
C LYS A 28 -1.35 21.49 -11.85
N ALA A 29 -0.85 20.50 -12.57
CA ALA A 29 -1.69 19.49 -13.21
C ALA A 29 -2.47 18.66 -12.19
N LEU A 30 -1.81 18.26 -11.09
CA LEU A 30 -2.41 17.51 -9.98
C LEU A 30 -3.55 18.30 -9.31
N PHE A 31 -3.34 19.59 -9.05
CA PHE A 31 -4.35 20.48 -8.50
C PHE A 31 -5.58 20.58 -9.42
N PHE A 32 -5.35 20.75 -10.72
CA PHE A 32 -6.43 20.79 -11.71
C PHE A 32 -7.21 19.47 -11.78
N ASP A 33 -6.50 18.33 -11.85
CA ASP A 33 -7.08 17.01 -11.88
C ASP A 33 -7.91 16.73 -10.62
N LEU A 34 -7.36 17.01 -9.44
CA LEU A 34 -8.04 16.83 -8.16
C LEU A 34 -9.36 17.61 -8.11
N ASN A 35 -9.35 18.89 -8.46
CA ASN A 35 -10.55 19.71 -8.53
C ASN A 35 -11.60 19.13 -9.49
N PHE A 36 -11.15 18.68 -10.67
CA PHE A 36 -12.02 18.08 -11.67
C PHE A 36 -12.67 16.81 -11.14
N GLN A 37 -11.88 15.87 -10.56
CA GLN A 37 -12.38 14.59 -10.04
C GLN A 37 -13.37 14.80 -8.88
N LEU A 38 -13.04 15.66 -7.91
CA LEU A 38 -13.93 15.95 -6.78
C LEU A 38 -15.27 16.55 -7.23
N LYS A 39 -15.25 17.46 -8.20
CA LYS A 39 -16.48 18.07 -8.75
C LYS A 39 -17.27 17.08 -9.57
N SER A 40 -16.64 16.34 -10.48
CA SER A 40 -17.30 15.39 -11.37
C SER A 40 -18.01 14.25 -10.63
N GLN A 41 -17.44 13.82 -9.49
CA GLN A 41 -18.01 12.80 -8.61
C GLN A 41 -18.85 13.38 -7.47
N ASN A 42 -19.04 14.71 -7.42
CA ASN A 42 -19.82 15.40 -6.39
C ASN A 42 -19.42 15.03 -4.96
N ILE A 43 -18.09 14.91 -4.71
CA ILE A 43 -17.56 14.50 -3.42
C ILE A 43 -17.82 15.59 -2.37
N LYS A 44 -18.42 15.21 -1.24
CA LYS A 44 -18.75 16.11 -0.12
C LYS A 44 -17.93 15.83 1.12
N GLU A 45 -17.46 14.60 1.29
CA GLU A 45 -16.65 14.17 2.41
C GLU A 45 -15.64 13.11 1.96
N ILE A 46 -14.46 13.11 2.58
CA ILE A 46 -13.38 12.17 2.30
C ILE A 46 -13.07 11.37 3.56
N SER A 47 -13.17 10.04 3.45
CA SER A 47 -12.84 9.14 4.56
C SER A 47 -11.34 8.90 4.70
N THR A 48 -10.61 8.83 3.56
CA THR A 48 -9.16 8.59 3.55
C THR A 48 -8.48 9.31 2.40
N ILE A 49 -7.25 9.78 2.64
CA ILE A 49 -6.35 10.34 1.64
C ILE A 49 -5.02 9.61 1.75
N PHE A 50 -4.46 9.19 0.60
CA PHE A 50 -3.19 8.48 0.57
C PHE A 50 -2.26 9.10 -0.49
N PHE A 51 -1.17 9.70 -0.04
CA PHE A 51 -0.10 10.19 -0.91
C PHE A 51 0.98 9.12 -1.01
N GLY A 52 1.10 8.53 -2.19
CA GLY A 52 2.01 7.41 -2.45
C GLY A 52 2.51 7.38 -3.89
N GLY A 53 3.06 6.24 -4.29
CA GLY A 53 3.53 5.92 -5.63
C GLY A 53 5.05 5.90 -5.75
N GLY A 54 5.71 7.03 -6.02
CA GLY A 54 7.15 7.18 -5.89
C GLY A 54 7.52 7.50 -4.44
N THR A 55 8.01 8.72 -4.18
CA THR A 55 8.41 9.12 -2.82
C THR A 55 7.87 10.52 -2.51
N PRO A 56 6.72 10.65 -1.84
CA PRO A 56 6.17 11.95 -1.47
C PRO A 56 7.13 12.82 -0.67
N SER A 57 7.99 12.24 0.17
CA SER A 57 8.99 12.97 0.96
C SER A 57 10.22 13.45 0.15
N ALA A 58 10.36 13.02 -1.11
CA ALA A 58 11.42 13.51 -1.99
C ALA A 58 11.12 14.92 -2.56
N VAL A 59 9.90 15.42 -2.44
CA VAL A 59 9.52 16.76 -2.89
C VAL A 59 9.31 17.71 -1.72
N ASN A 60 9.51 19.00 -1.96
CA ASN A 60 9.33 20.03 -0.93
C ASN A 60 7.88 20.02 -0.43
N ALA A 61 7.71 19.98 0.90
CA ALA A 61 6.39 19.90 1.54
C ALA A 61 5.45 21.05 1.16
N LYS A 62 5.96 22.22 0.81
CA LYS A 62 5.16 23.38 0.37
C LYS A 62 4.32 23.12 -0.88
N PHE A 63 4.71 22.16 -1.72
CA PHE A 63 3.88 21.79 -2.87
C PHE A 63 2.52 21.18 -2.47
N TYR A 64 2.40 20.65 -1.26
CA TYR A 64 1.14 20.10 -0.76
C TYR A 64 0.17 21.17 -0.22
N ASP A 65 0.63 22.40 0.04
CA ASP A 65 -0.20 23.48 0.63
C ASP A 65 -1.43 23.76 -0.25
N GLU A 66 -1.23 23.93 -1.55
CA GLU A 66 -2.31 24.18 -2.51
C GLU A 66 -3.26 22.98 -2.66
N ILE A 67 -2.73 21.75 -2.62
CA ILE A 67 -3.53 20.52 -2.64
C ILE A 67 -4.43 20.45 -1.40
N PHE A 68 -3.87 20.76 -0.22
CA PHE A 68 -4.64 20.76 1.02
C PHE A 68 -5.66 21.90 1.12
N SER A 69 -5.47 23.01 0.43
CA SER A 69 -6.49 24.06 0.36
C SER A 69 -7.82 23.55 -0.21
N ILE A 70 -7.77 22.52 -1.08
CA ILE A 70 -8.95 21.85 -1.64
C ILE A 70 -9.44 20.71 -0.75
N LEU A 71 -8.51 19.92 -0.20
CA LEU A 71 -8.85 18.68 0.52
C LEU A 71 -9.36 18.95 1.94
N ALA A 72 -8.77 19.93 2.65
CA ALA A 72 -9.08 20.19 4.05
C ALA A 72 -10.58 20.46 4.33
N PRO A 73 -11.31 21.24 3.49
CA PRO A 73 -12.75 21.43 3.70
C PRO A 73 -13.61 20.16 3.58
N LEU A 74 -13.08 19.10 2.95
CA LEU A 74 -13.77 17.83 2.75
C LEU A 74 -13.39 16.78 3.81
N CYS A 75 -12.44 17.11 4.68
CA CYS A 75 -11.95 16.22 5.74
C CYS A 75 -12.70 16.44 7.05
N THR A 76 -12.83 15.36 7.84
CA THR A 76 -13.34 15.36 9.19
C THR A 76 -12.23 14.90 10.15
N PRO A 77 -12.41 15.05 11.48
CA PRO A 77 -11.45 14.49 12.46
C PRO A 77 -11.25 12.97 12.34
N LYS A 78 -12.13 12.26 11.62
CA LYS A 78 -12.06 10.81 11.38
C LYS A 78 -11.31 10.45 10.09
N THR A 79 -11.01 11.42 9.22
CA THR A 79 -10.30 11.21 7.95
C THR A 79 -8.89 10.71 8.22
N GLU A 80 -8.51 9.57 7.62
CA GLU A 80 -7.14 9.08 7.64
C GLU A 80 -6.36 9.73 6.50
N ILE A 81 -5.27 10.43 6.83
CA ILE A 81 -4.40 11.10 5.85
C ILE A 81 -3.00 10.53 5.97
N THR A 82 -2.63 9.71 4.99
CA THR A 82 -1.36 8.99 4.93
C THR A 82 -0.40 9.62 3.93
N PHE A 83 0.86 9.74 4.32
CA PHE A 83 1.97 9.98 3.40
C PHE A 83 2.97 8.82 3.43
N GLU A 84 3.39 8.37 2.26
CA GLU A 84 4.58 7.54 2.12
C GLU A 84 5.85 8.39 2.16
N ALA A 85 6.91 7.82 2.71
CA ALA A 85 8.18 8.51 2.89
C ALA A 85 9.37 7.54 2.84
N ASN A 86 10.53 8.05 2.44
CA ASN A 86 11.78 7.33 2.64
C ASN A 86 12.52 7.84 3.89
N PRO A 87 13.21 6.96 4.65
CA PRO A 87 13.91 7.36 5.87
C PRO A 87 14.94 8.48 5.68
N ASN A 88 15.59 8.57 4.52
CA ASN A 88 16.58 9.60 4.22
C ASN A 88 15.97 10.96 3.84
N SER A 89 14.76 11.01 3.28
CA SER A 89 14.16 12.26 2.78
C SER A 89 13.15 12.89 3.76
N ALA A 90 12.57 12.12 4.68
CA ALA A 90 11.59 12.59 5.66
C ALA A 90 12.24 13.24 6.88
N ASN A 91 12.81 14.43 6.71
CA ASN A 91 13.36 15.18 7.84
C ASN A 91 12.26 15.79 8.74
N LEU A 92 12.66 16.22 9.96
CA LEU A 92 11.72 16.76 10.95
C LEU A 92 10.91 17.97 10.43
N ALA A 93 11.52 18.86 9.63
CA ALA A 93 10.84 20.02 9.10
C ALA A 93 9.75 19.62 8.10
N TRP A 94 10.04 18.68 7.20
CA TRP A 94 9.07 18.12 6.25
C TRP A 94 7.91 17.43 7.00
N LEU A 95 8.22 16.58 7.98
CA LEU A 95 7.22 15.87 8.79
C LEU A 95 6.32 16.83 9.56
N LYS A 96 6.87 17.88 10.18
CA LYS A 96 6.07 18.92 10.86
C LYS A 96 5.16 19.65 9.88
N HIS A 97 5.64 19.95 8.68
CA HIS A 97 4.84 20.66 7.67
C HIS A 97 3.62 19.85 7.25
N ILE A 98 3.81 18.59 6.82
CA ILE A 98 2.68 17.75 6.43
C ILE A 98 1.73 17.44 7.60
N LYS A 99 2.27 17.33 8.82
CA LYS A 99 1.47 17.18 10.04
C LYS A 99 0.55 18.37 10.24
N ASN A 100 1.04 19.60 10.05
CA ASN A 100 0.26 20.83 10.14
C ASN A 100 -0.82 20.92 9.05
N LEU A 101 -0.59 20.32 7.88
CA LEU A 101 -1.61 20.20 6.83
C LEU A 101 -2.73 19.20 7.19
N GLY A 102 -2.54 18.38 8.23
CA GLY A 102 -3.55 17.42 8.69
C GLY A 102 -3.15 15.95 8.54
N ALA A 103 -1.95 15.64 8.03
CA ALA A 103 -1.48 14.26 7.96
C ALA A 103 -1.48 13.63 9.36
N ASN A 104 -2.04 12.41 9.47
CA ASN A 104 -2.15 11.72 10.75
C ASN A 104 -1.57 10.29 10.74
N ARG A 105 -1.13 9.82 9.56
CA ARG A 105 -0.41 8.56 9.37
C ARG A 105 0.80 8.78 8.47
N ILE A 106 1.95 8.16 8.81
CA ILE A 106 3.15 8.14 7.98
C ILE A 106 3.58 6.69 7.72
N SER A 107 4.02 6.39 6.49
CA SER A 107 4.51 5.07 6.08
C SER A 107 5.94 5.19 5.58
N PHE A 108 6.90 4.52 6.25
CA PHE A 108 8.30 4.54 5.84
C PHE A 108 8.69 3.28 5.09
N GLY A 109 9.19 3.43 3.87
CA GLY A 109 9.82 2.35 3.12
C GLY A 109 11.18 1.97 3.69
N ALA A 110 11.21 1.26 4.83
CA ALA A 110 12.45 0.81 5.48
C ALA A 110 13.10 -0.36 4.74
N GLN A 111 12.31 -1.32 4.31
CA GLN A 111 12.62 -2.53 3.56
C GLN A 111 13.47 -3.55 4.33
N SER A 112 14.48 -3.15 5.10
CA SER A 112 15.32 -4.01 5.94
C SER A 112 16.15 -3.19 6.93
N PHE A 113 16.62 -3.84 8.00
CA PHE A 113 17.62 -3.27 8.92
C PHE A 113 19.05 -3.76 8.61
N PHE A 114 19.26 -4.50 7.50
CA PHE A 114 20.57 -5.02 7.09
C PHE A 114 21.11 -4.27 5.88
N GLU A 115 22.30 -3.69 6.01
CA GLU A 115 22.96 -2.86 5.00
C GLU A 115 23.17 -3.60 3.65
N ASP A 116 23.59 -4.88 3.70
CA ASP A 116 23.80 -5.69 2.51
C ASP A 116 22.49 -5.93 1.73
N LYS A 117 21.38 -6.13 2.46
CA LYS A 117 20.05 -6.29 1.88
C LYS A 117 19.48 -4.96 1.38
N LEU A 118 19.68 -3.85 2.10
CA LEU A 118 19.32 -2.51 1.64
C LEU A 118 20.05 -2.18 0.32
N LYS A 119 21.37 -2.41 0.26
CA LYS A 119 22.17 -2.23 -0.96
C LYS A 119 21.66 -3.08 -2.12
N PHE A 120 21.34 -4.34 -1.87
CA PHE A 120 20.77 -5.24 -2.88
C PHE A 120 19.43 -4.71 -3.40
N LEU A 121 18.59 -4.20 -2.53
CA LEU A 121 17.28 -3.61 -2.87
C LEU A 121 17.41 -2.19 -3.49
N GLY A 122 18.62 -1.66 -3.67
CA GLY A 122 18.85 -0.32 -4.21
C GLY A 122 18.40 0.81 -3.29
N ARG A 123 18.38 0.55 -1.97
CA ARG A 123 18.03 1.58 -0.98
C ARG A 123 19.27 2.42 -0.66
N ILE A 124 19.06 3.73 -0.53
CA ILE A 124 20.13 4.72 -0.30
C ILE A 124 20.20 5.17 1.18
N HIS A 125 19.26 4.72 2.01
CA HIS A 125 19.26 4.99 3.45
C HIS A 125 19.95 3.88 4.24
N SER A 126 20.43 4.20 5.43
CA SER A 126 21.02 3.27 6.40
C SER A 126 20.00 2.82 7.46
N ARG A 127 20.38 1.80 8.24
CA ARG A 127 19.63 1.36 9.42
C ARG A 127 19.37 2.50 10.40
N GLU A 128 20.39 3.30 10.70
CA GLU A 128 20.30 4.43 11.65
C GLU A 128 19.30 5.47 11.17
N GLN A 129 19.20 5.70 9.87
CA GLN A 129 18.23 6.63 9.30
C GLN A 129 16.80 6.14 9.48
N ILE A 130 16.54 4.83 9.51
CA ILE A 130 15.21 4.28 9.84
C ILE A 130 14.81 4.68 11.27
N PHE A 131 15.69 4.45 12.26
CA PHE A 131 15.43 4.85 13.64
C PHE A 131 15.20 6.36 13.75
N LYS A 132 16.05 7.15 13.10
CA LYS A 132 15.95 8.61 13.11
C LYS A 132 14.66 9.11 12.46
N ALA A 133 14.18 8.49 11.39
CA ALA A 133 12.92 8.84 10.74
C ALA A 133 11.72 8.59 11.66
N VAL A 134 11.71 7.47 12.40
CA VAL A 134 10.66 7.16 13.38
C VAL A 134 10.70 8.16 14.55
N GLU A 135 11.89 8.48 15.10
CA GLU A 135 12.05 9.52 16.13
C GLU A 135 11.53 10.89 15.65
N ASN A 136 11.90 11.30 14.44
CA ASN A 136 11.46 12.55 13.83
C ASN A 136 9.93 12.57 13.63
N ALA A 137 9.32 11.45 13.25
CA ALA A 137 7.88 11.35 13.12
C ALA A 137 7.17 11.54 14.48
N HIS A 138 7.67 10.93 15.55
CA HIS A 138 7.16 11.18 16.90
C HIS A 138 7.34 12.64 17.32
N ALA A 139 8.52 13.21 17.10
CA ALA A 139 8.80 14.63 17.39
C ALA A 139 7.93 15.60 16.58
N ALA A 140 7.46 15.18 15.40
CA ALA A 140 6.48 15.92 14.60
C ALA A 140 5.03 15.67 15.06
N GLY A 141 4.78 14.76 16.01
CA GLY A 141 3.46 14.48 16.58
C GLY A 141 2.67 13.36 15.87
N PHE A 142 3.31 12.53 15.04
CA PHE A 142 2.68 11.34 14.48
C PHE A 142 2.56 10.25 15.55
N LYS A 143 1.36 9.66 15.66
CA LYS A 143 1.08 8.50 16.53
C LYS A 143 0.82 7.23 15.72
N ASN A 144 0.46 7.35 14.44
CA ASN A 144 0.24 6.24 13.54
C ASN A 144 1.41 6.18 12.54
N ILE A 145 2.33 5.27 12.80
CA ILE A 145 3.57 5.12 12.04
C ILE A 145 3.65 3.69 11.53
N ASN A 146 3.86 3.55 10.22
CA ASN A 146 4.11 2.28 9.55
C ASN A 146 5.56 2.17 9.11
N LEU A 147 6.07 0.94 9.13
CA LEU A 147 7.27 0.54 8.39
C LEU A 147 6.92 -0.53 7.36
N ASP A 148 7.51 -0.41 6.17
CA ASP A 148 7.45 -1.46 5.16
C ASP A 148 8.73 -2.29 5.21
N LEU A 149 8.61 -3.61 5.24
CA LEU A 149 9.71 -4.57 5.13
C LEU A 149 9.50 -5.47 3.92
N ILE A 150 10.61 -5.85 3.28
CA ILE A 150 10.63 -6.86 2.22
C ILE A 150 11.34 -8.09 2.77
N TYR A 151 10.70 -9.25 2.69
CA TYR A 151 11.28 -10.54 3.03
C TYR A 151 11.31 -11.47 1.81
N ASP A 152 11.78 -12.72 2.01
CA ASP A 152 11.90 -13.73 0.98
C ASP A 152 12.95 -13.41 -0.11
N THR A 153 13.90 -12.52 0.21
CA THR A 153 15.06 -12.25 -0.64
C THR A 153 16.11 -13.36 -0.50
N LYS A 154 17.05 -13.43 -1.43
CA LYS A 154 18.19 -14.37 -1.36
C LYS A 154 19.02 -14.28 -0.06
N PHE A 155 18.96 -13.13 0.64
CA PHE A 155 19.65 -12.90 1.92
C PHE A 155 18.90 -13.44 3.12
N ASP A 156 17.60 -13.73 3.01
CA ASP A 156 16.77 -14.06 4.15
C ASP A 156 17.00 -15.49 4.63
N THR A 157 17.13 -15.60 5.93
CA THR A 157 17.17 -16.83 6.71
C THR A 157 16.31 -16.63 7.95
N LYS A 158 15.89 -17.70 8.63
CA LYS A 158 15.15 -17.57 9.90
C LYS A 158 15.88 -16.68 10.90
N LYS A 159 17.23 -16.79 11.01
CA LYS A 159 18.05 -15.96 11.89
C LYS A 159 17.95 -14.45 11.53
N ARG A 160 17.99 -14.13 10.23
CA ARG A 160 17.88 -12.73 9.79
C ARG A 160 16.47 -12.19 9.99
N LEU A 161 15.43 -12.96 9.67
CA LEU A 161 14.04 -12.54 9.89
C LEU A 161 13.72 -12.34 11.38
N LEU A 162 14.29 -13.17 12.27
CA LEU A 162 14.21 -12.94 13.71
C LEU A 162 14.86 -11.60 14.10
N ALA A 163 16.03 -11.29 13.56
CA ALA A 163 16.72 -10.03 13.86
C ALA A 163 15.98 -8.81 13.27
N GLU A 164 15.31 -8.94 12.09
CA GLU A 164 14.39 -7.90 11.60
C GLU A 164 13.26 -7.64 12.62
N ALA A 165 12.61 -8.70 13.12
CA ALA A 165 11.55 -8.59 14.12
C ALA A 165 12.03 -8.00 15.46
N GLU A 166 13.25 -8.32 15.92
CA GLU A 166 13.82 -7.72 17.13
C GLU A 166 14.07 -6.21 16.96
N ASN A 167 14.51 -5.75 15.78
CA ASN A 167 14.62 -4.32 15.50
C ASN A 167 13.26 -3.62 15.57
N LEU A 168 12.17 -4.25 15.11
CA LEU A 168 10.83 -3.68 15.21
C LEU A 168 10.39 -3.43 16.65
N LYS A 169 10.72 -4.34 17.58
CA LYS A 169 10.40 -4.20 19.02
C LYS A 169 11.05 -2.98 19.67
N SER A 170 12.16 -2.51 19.13
CA SER A 170 12.86 -1.32 19.63
C SER A 170 12.30 0.01 19.09
N LEU A 171 11.33 -0.06 18.17
CA LEU A 171 10.72 1.10 17.54
C LEU A 171 9.29 1.30 18.06
N VAL A 172 8.91 2.54 18.28
CA VAL A 172 7.53 2.89 18.66
C VAL A 172 6.72 3.10 17.37
N ILE A 173 6.28 2.00 16.77
CA ILE A 173 5.43 1.97 15.59
C ILE A 173 4.11 1.27 15.88
N THR A 174 3.08 1.55 15.09
CA THR A 174 1.73 0.99 15.30
C THR A 174 1.32 0.03 14.21
N HIS A 175 2.06 0.01 13.11
CA HIS A 175 1.72 -0.76 11.92
C HIS A 175 2.99 -1.29 11.24
N LEU A 176 2.90 -2.46 10.63
CA LEU A 176 3.94 -3.05 9.80
C LEU A 176 3.31 -3.55 8.50
N SER A 177 3.96 -3.26 7.38
CA SER A 177 3.73 -3.96 6.11
C SER A 177 4.93 -4.87 5.84
N ALA A 178 4.70 -6.17 5.66
CA ALA A 178 5.74 -7.14 5.33
C ALA A 178 5.40 -7.82 4.01
N TYR A 179 6.18 -7.52 2.98
CA TYR A 179 5.97 -8.02 1.62
C TYR A 179 6.98 -9.09 1.27
N SER A 180 6.53 -10.21 0.69
CA SER A 180 7.44 -11.11 -0.03
C SER A 180 7.98 -10.40 -1.26
N LEU A 181 9.29 -10.54 -1.53
CA LEU A 181 9.87 -9.97 -2.75
C LEU A 181 9.16 -10.53 -3.99
N THR A 182 8.63 -9.64 -4.83
CA THR A 182 8.09 -9.99 -6.14
C THR A 182 9.08 -9.58 -7.23
N LEU A 183 9.26 -10.47 -8.21
CA LEU A 183 10.13 -10.23 -9.36
C LEU A 183 9.28 -9.69 -10.51
N GLU A 184 8.88 -8.42 -10.39
CA GLU A 184 7.95 -7.78 -11.31
C GLU A 184 8.53 -7.65 -12.73
N GLU A 185 7.68 -7.87 -13.72
CA GLU A 185 8.02 -7.60 -15.11
C GLU A 185 8.36 -6.11 -15.31
N ASN A 186 9.18 -5.81 -16.30
CA ASN A 186 9.68 -4.46 -16.60
C ASN A 186 10.52 -3.81 -15.47
N THR A 187 11.06 -4.61 -14.56
CA THR A 187 12.03 -4.17 -13.56
C THR A 187 13.39 -4.83 -13.79
N PRO A 188 14.50 -4.22 -13.30
CA PRO A 188 15.82 -4.88 -13.32
C PRO A 188 15.89 -6.24 -12.63
N PHE A 189 14.92 -6.56 -11.76
CA PHE A 189 14.83 -7.86 -11.06
C PHE A 189 14.00 -8.90 -11.84
N ALA A 190 13.34 -8.52 -12.94
CA ALA A 190 12.55 -9.44 -13.75
C ALA A 190 13.34 -10.71 -14.12
N GLY A 191 12.72 -11.87 -13.95
CA GLY A 191 13.31 -13.17 -14.31
C GLY A 191 14.49 -13.65 -13.44
N LYS A 192 14.98 -12.86 -12.50
CA LYS A 192 16.14 -13.22 -11.64
C LYS A 192 15.73 -14.10 -10.46
N LYS A 193 15.26 -15.32 -10.74
CA LYS A 193 14.75 -16.27 -9.73
C LYS A 193 15.72 -16.47 -8.54
N SER A 194 17.04 -16.40 -8.76
CA SER A 194 18.04 -16.52 -7.69
C SER A 194 18.02 -15.37 -6.66
N TYR A 195 17.27 -14.29 -6.92
CA TYR A 195 17.16 -13.15 -6.02
C TYR A 195 16.09 -13.37 -4.94
N LYS A 196 15.20 -14.35 -5.14
CA LYS A 196 14.12 -14.73 -4.25
C LYS A 196 14.34 -16.16 -3.72
N LYS A 197 13.91 -16.44 -2.49
CA LYS A 197 13.93 -17.80 -1.89
C LYS A 197 12.72 -18.61 -2.29
N ASP A 198 11.59 -17.94 -2.53
CA ASP A 198 10.29 -18.56 -2.83
C ASP A 198 9.89 -19.60 -1.77
N SER A 199 9.89 -19.19 -0.51
CA SER A 199 9.84 -20.08 0.64
C SER A 199 8.64 -19.80 1.55
N ASP A 200 7.64 -20.70 1.49
CA ASP A 200 6.50 -20.70 2.42
C ASP A 200 6.96 -20.79 3.89
N THR A 201 8.05 -21.52 4.14
CA THR A 201 8.62 -21.64 5.49
C THR A 201 9.11 -20.29 6.01
N LEU A 202 9.75 -19.47 5.17
CA LEU A 202 10.19 -18.12 5.56
C LEU A 202 9.00 -17.17 5.69
N ALA A 203 7.98 -17.29 4.83
CA ALA A 203 6.75 -16.51 4.92
C ALA A 203 6.01 -16.79 6.25
N LYS A 204 5.76 -18.05 6.58
CA LYS A 204 5.17 -18.46 7.86
C LYS A 204 5.99 -17.95 9.04
N PHE A 205 7.31 -18.12 8.98
CA PHE A 205 8.21 -17.65 10.05
C PHE A 205 8.16 -16.13 10.22
N MET A 206 8.15 -15.34 9.13
CA MET A 206 8.04 -13.88 9.20
C MET A 206 6.73 -13.46 9.86
N ILE A 207 5.60 -14.04 9.46
CA ILE A 207 4.28 -13.79 10.06
C ILE A 207 4.31 -14.09 11.56
N GLU A 208 4.82 -15.26 11.97
CA GLU A 208 4.92 -15.63 13.38
C GLU A 208 5.77 -14.65 14.19
N GLN A 209 6.94 -14.24 13.67
CA GLN A 209 7.81 -13.30 14.39
C GLN A 209 7.18 -11.91 14.48
N THR A 210 6.48 -11.45 13.44
CA THR A 210 5.74 -10.19 13.44
C THR A 210 4.61 -10.22 14.49
N GLN A 211 3.87 -11.32 14.59
CA GLN A 211 2.84 -11.48 15.61
C GLN A 211 3.42 -11.54 17.03
N ARG A 212 4.56 -12.22 17.23
CA ARG A 212 5.30 -12.23 18.50
C ARG A 212 5.87 -10.86 18.88
N ALA A 213 6.11 -10.01 17.91
CA ALA A 213 6.47 -8.61 18.12
C ALA A 213 5.27 -7.72 18.50
N GLY A 214 4.04 -8.27 18.55
CA GLY A 214 2.83 -7.57 18.97
C GLY A 214 1.97 -7.04 17.82
N PHE A 215 2.31 -7.32 16.56
CA PHE A 215 1.56 -6.86 15.40
C PHE A 215 0.62 -7.96 14.89
N ARG A 216 -0.68 -7.84 15.17
CA ARG A 216 -1.69 -8.79 14.68
C ARG A 216 -1.90 -8.60 13.18
N GLN A 217 -1.83 -9.71 12.43
CA GLN A 217 -2.17 -9.71 11.00
C GLN A 217 -3.66 -9.43 10.77
N TYR A 218 -4.00 -8.53 9.83
CA TYR A 218 -5.38 -8.24 9.45
C TYR A 218 -5.64 -8.37 7.94
N GLU A 219 -4.59 -8.53 7.15
CA GLU A 219 -4.64 -8.91 5.74
C GLU A 219 -3.30 -9.53 5.34
N ILE A 220 -3.16 -9.95 4.08
CA ILE A 220 -2.05 -10.79 3.60
C ILE A 220 -0.65 -10.24 3.95
N SER A 221 -0.46 -8.93 3.92
CA SER A 221 0.86 -8.29 4.11
C SER A 221 0.91 -7.26 5.25
N ASN A 222 -0.22 -6.90 5.86
CA ASN A 222 -0.29 -5.81 6.84
C ASN A 222 -0.70 -6.29 8.24
N PHE A 223 -0.06 -5.65 9.24
CA PHE A 223 -0.12 -6.06 10.64
C PHE A 223 -0.26 -4.83 11.56
N GLY A 224 -0.94 -4.99 12.70
CA GLY A 224 -1.07 -3.96 13.73
C GLY A 224 -2.33 -3.11 13.57
N GLN A 225 -2.21 -1.80 13.75
CA GLN A 225 -3.33 -0.87 13.63
C GLN A 225 -3.80 -0.78 12.17
N ILE A 226 -5.09 -1.08 11.95
CA ILE A 226 -5.65 -1.15 10.59
C ILE A 226 -5.49 0.17 9.84
N CYS A 227 -4.87 0.13 8.66
CA CYS A 227 -4.88 1.22 7.68
C CYS A 227 -6.25 1.25 7.01
N LYS A 228 -7.03 2.32 7.27
CA LYS A 228 -8.39 2.45 6.74
C LYS A 228 -8.42 2.53 5.23
N HIS A 229 -7.41 3.17 4.64
CA HIS A 229 -7.30 3.31 3.19
C HIS A 229 -7.13 1.94 2.52
N ASN A 230 -6.16 1.14 2.96
CA ASN A 230 -5.92 -0.20 2.43
C ASN A 230 -7.13 -1.12 2.67
N LEU A 231 -7.73 -1.04 3.87
CA LEU A 231 -8.94 -1.81 4.16
C LEU A 231 -10.10 -1.45 3.21
N GLY A 232 -10.18 -0.19 2.76
CA GLY A 232 -11.15 0.25 1.75
C GLY A 232 -11.01 -0.50 0.43
N TYR A 233 -9.79 -0.78 -0.03
CA TYR A 233 -9.54 -1.62 -1.22
C TYR A 233 -10.03 -3.06 -1.02
N TRP A 234 -9.69 -3.68 0.12
CA TRP A 234 -10.16 -5.02 0.46
C TRP A 234 -11.68 -5.12 0.55
N GLN A 235 -12.36 -4.03 0.91
CA GLN A 235 -13.82 -3.93 0.95
C GLN A 235 -14.45 -3.65 -0.42
N GLY A 236 -13.66 -3.43 -1.48
CA GLY A 236 -14.15 -3.04 -2.81
C GLY A 236 -14.84 -1.67 -2.83
N LYS A 237 -14.42 -0.74 -1.97
CA LYS A 237 -14.99 0.63 -1.93
C LYS A 237 -14.55 1.44 -3.13
N ASN A 238 -15.38 2.43 -3.48
CA ASN A 238 -15.02 3.45 -4.46
C ASN A 238 -13.84 4.29 -3.98
N TYR A 239 -12.92 4.60 -4.89
CA TYR A 239 -11.80 5.51 -4.65
C TYR A 239 -11.43 6.26 -5.92
N LEU A 240 -10.93 7.48 -5.76
CA LEU A 240 -10.42 8.31 -6.86
C LEU A 240 -8.91 8.13 -6.98
N GLY A 241 -8.43 7.92 -8.19
CA GLY A 241 -7.02 7.96 -8.54
C GLY A 241 -6.67 9.32 -9.16
N VAL A 242 -5.76 10.07 -8.53
CA VAL A 242 -5.32 11.39 -8.96
C VAL A 242 -3.80 11.39 -9.12
N GLY A 243 -3.30 11.92 -10.23
CA GLY A 243 -1.87 11.89 -10.56
C GLY A 243 -1.51 10.89 -11.66
N ALA A 244 -0.33 11.05 -12.25
CA ALA A 244 0.20 10.11 -13.23
C ALA A 244 0.27 8.70 -12.65
N PHE A 245 0.03 7.68 -13.49
CA PHE A 245 0.00 6.25 -13.14
C PHE A 245 -1.10 5.84 -12.15
N SER A 246 -1.94 6.80 -11.69
CA SER A 246 -2.98 6.46 -10.73
C SER A 246 -4.13 5.68 -11.38
N VAL A 247 -4.74 4.82 -10.57
CA VAL A 247 -5.97 4.10 -10.93
C VAL A 247 -7.06 4.51 -9.93
N GLY A 248 -8.25 4.81 -10.42
CA GLY A 248 -9.45 5.00 -9.61
C GLY A 248 -10.43 3.85 -9.84
N PHE A 249 -11.35 3.64 -8.90
CA PHE A 249 -12.44 2.69 -9.04
C PHE A 249 -13.74 3.32 -8.53
N VAL A 250 -14.74 3.44 -9.40
CA VAL A 250 -16.03 4.02 -9.04
C VAL A 250 -17.14 3.21 -9.71
N ASN A 251 -18.03 2.65 -8.91
CA ASN A 251 -19.24 1.94 -9.36
C ASN A 251 -18.96 0.87 -10.44
N GLY A 252 -17.96 0.02 -10.21
CA GLY A 252 -17.62 -1.08 -11.12
C GLY A 252 -16.79 -0.66 -12.33
N THR A 253 -16.32 0.58 -12.39
CA THR A 253 -15.46 1.07 -13.48
C THR A 253 -14.09 1.48 -12.92
N ARG A 254 -13.01 0.98 -13.52
CA ARG A 254 -11.67 1.48 -13.29
C ARG A 254 -11.34 2.62 -14.24
N TYR A 255 -10.57 3.58 -13.71
CA TYR A 255 -10.15 4.81 -14.40
C TYR A 255 -8.64 4.92 -14.31
N TYR A 256 -7.96 4.73 -15.43
CA TYR A 256 -6.50 4.77 -15.53
C TYR A 256 -6.05 6.15 -15.98
N ALA A 257 -5.24 6.85 -15.18
CA ALA A 257 -4.58 8.08 -15.57
C ALA A 257 -3.42 7.80 -16.55
N LYS A 258 -2.90 8.85 -17.21
CA LYS A 258 -1.74 8.70 -18.10
C LYS A 258 -0.53 8.08 -17.38
N SER A 259 0.15 7.16 -18.05
CA SER A 259 1.31 6.42 -17.55
C SER A 259 2.66 7.09 -17.88
N SER A 260 2.68 8.43 -17.95
CA SER A 260 3.91 9.23 -17.99
C SER A 260 3.67 10.60 -17.37
N ILE A 261 4.73 11.22 -16.84
CA ILE A 261 4.67 12.55 -16.22
C ILE A 261 4.28 13.62 -17.25
N ASP A 262 4.88 13.59 -18.45
CA ASP A 262 4.58 14.57 -19.50
C ASP A 262 3.16 14.45 -20.04
N ALA A 263 2.73 13.25 -20.33
CA ALA A 263 1.37 13.03 -20.81
C ALA A 263 0.33 13.42 -19.76
N TYR A 264 0.62 13.19 -18.47
CA TYR A 264 -0.26 13.62 -17.38
C TYR A 264 -0.29 15.16 -17.24
N ILE A 265 0.86 15.84 -17.29
CA ILE A 265 0.92 17.31 -17.25
C ILE A 265 0.10 17.91 -18.39
N THR A 266 0.17 17.32 -19.59
CA THR A 266 -0.54 17.81 -20.78
C THR A 266 -2.05 17.52 -20.71
N GLN A 267 -2.45 16.37 -20.19
CA GLN A 267 -3.84 15.91 -20.15
C GLN A 267 -4.20 15.33 -18.76
N PRO A 268 -4.22 16.13 -17.71
CA PRO A 268 -4.33 15.65 -16.33
C PRO A 268 -5.66 14.95 -16.03
N THR A 269 -6.75 15.33 -16.67
CA THR A 269 -8.09 14.74 -16.43
C THR A 269 -8.42 13.57 -17.34
N HIS A 270 -7.55 13.25 -18.30
CA HIS A 270 -7.80 12.12 -19.20
C HIS A 270 -7.77 10.80 -18.44
N ARG A 271 -8.76 9.93 -18.71
CA ARG A 271 -8.84 8.58 -18.12
C ARG A 271 -9.21 7.56 -19.20
N GLU A 272 -8.46 6.48 -19.27
CA GLU A 272 -8.88 5.26 -19.91
C GLU A 272 -9.84 4.52 -18.97
N ARG A 273 -10.85 3.84 -19.51
CA ARG A 273 -11.90 3.22 -18.70
C ARG A 273 -11.94 1.73 -18.95
N GLU A 274 -12.12 0.96 -17.89
CA GLU A 274 -12.38 -0.46 -17.91
C GLU A 274 -13.67 -0.71 -17.11
N ILE A 275 -14.73 -1.14 -17.78
CA ILE A 275 -16.00 -1.45 -17.13
C ILE A 275 -15.99 -2.93 -16.78
N LEU A 276 -16.06 -3.24 -15.48
CA LEU A 276 -16.07 -4.61 -15.00
C LEU A 276 -17.47 -5.22 -15.10
N SER A 277 -17.55 -6.43 -15.61
CA SER A 277 -18.77 -7.23 -15.62
C SER A 277 -19.17 -7.65 -14.19
N PRO A 278 -20.45 -8.03 -13.98
CA PRO A 278 -20.88 -8.56 -12.68
C PRO A 278 -20.08 -9.77 -12.21
N SER A 279 -19.64 -10.65 -13.13
CA SER A 279 -18.81 -11.81 -12.80
C SER A 279 -17.40 -11.42 -12.36
N GLU A 280 -16.78 -10.44 -13.01
CA GLU A 280 -15.48 -9.91 -12.61
C GLU A 280 -15.54 -9.24 -11.24
N LEU A 281 -16.60 -8.51 -10.94
CA LEU A 281 -16.82 -7.91 -9.61
C LEU A 281 -17.00 -8.97 -8.52
N VAL A 282 -17.64 -10.10 -8.80
CA VAL A 282 -17.75 -11.22 -7.86
C VAL A 282 -16.38 -11.88 -7.66
N ARG A 283 -15.64 -12.12 -8.74
CA ARG A 283 -14.27 -12.65 -8.67
C ARG A 283 -13.36 -11.78 -7.81
N GLU A 284 -13.34 -10.47 -8.04
CA GLU A 284 -12.59 -9.55 -7.20
C GLU A 284 -13.02 -9.60 -5.74
N HIS A 285 -14.33 -9.65 -5.48
CA HIS A 285 -14.85 -9.78 -4.11
C HIS A 285 -14.32 -11.04 -3.40
N ILE A 286 -14.22 -12.17 -4.10
CA ILE A 286 -13.67 -13.41 -3.57
C ILE A 286 -12.17 -13.22 -3.23
N PHE A 287 -11.37 -12.77 -4.21
CA PHE A 287 -9.93 -12.59 -4.01
C PHE A 287 -9.60 -11.56 -2.93
N LEU A 288 -10.27 -10.42 -2.90
CA LEU A 288 -10.05 -9.37 -1.90
C LEU A 288 -10.51 -9.81 -0.50
N GLY A 289 -11.69 -10.43 -0.42
CA GLY A 289 -12.25 -10.89 0.86
C GLY A 289 -11.41 -11.96 1.55
N LEU A 290 -10.85 -12.91 0.77
CA LEU A 290 -10.03 -14.01 1.30
C LEU A 290 -8.62 -13.57 1.73
N ARG A 291 -8.13 -12.44 1.21
CA ARG A 291 -6.82 -11.88 1.57
C ARG A 291 -6.86 -10.97 2.80
N SER A 292 -8.02 -10.80 3.43
CA SER A 292 -8.19 -9.87 4.53
C SER A 292 -9.26 -10.31 5.54
N ILE A 293 -9.31 -9.62 6.67
CA ILE A 293 -10.37 -9.80 7.68
C ILE A 293 -11.77 -9.40 7.19
N VAL A 294 -11.91 -8.86 5.98
CA VAL A 294 -13.20 -8.43 5.42
C VAL A 294 -14.10 -9.64 5.13
N GLY A 295 -13.52 -10.73 4.65
CA GLY A 295 -14.24 -11.94 4.28
C GLY A 295 -15.07 -11.79 3.01
N VAL A 296 -15.65 -12.91 2.55
CA VAL A 296 -16.47 -13.01 1.34
C VAL A 296 -17.93 -13.14 1.71
N GLU A 297 -18.77 -12.23 1.23
CA GLU A 297 -20.22 -12.25 1.46
C GLU A 297 -20.87 -13.40 0.69
N ALA A 298 -21.47 -14.36 1.39
CA ALA A 298 -22.12 -15.52 0.79
C ALA A 298 -23.25 -15.13 -0.19
N GLY A 299 -23.95 -14.02 0.08
CA GLY A 299 -25.02 -13.53 -0.78
C GLY A 299 -24.58 -13.06 -2.17
N ARG A 300 -23.28 -12.80 -2.37
CA ARG A 300 -22.71 -12.41 -3.67
C ARG A 300 -22.27 -13.60 -4.52
N LEU A 301 -22.14 -14.79 -3.93
CA LEU A 301 -21.72 -15.99 -4.60
C LEU A 301 -22.88 -16.69 -5.32
N ASN A 302 -22.60 -17.31 -6.47
CA ASN A 302 -23.53 -18.23 -7.09
C ASN A 302 -23.58 -19.57 -6.34
N GLU A 303 -24.53 -20.46 -6.72
CA GLU A 303 -24.77 -21.70 -5.99
C GLU A 303 -23.55 -22.66 -6.02
N ASP A 304 -22.80 -22.72 -7.11
CA ASP A 304 -21.63 -23.60 -7.21
C ASP A 304 -20.45 -23.05 -6.39
N GLN A 305 -20.24 -21.74 -6.42
CA GLN A 305 -19.26 -21.07 -5.56
C GLN A 305 -19.59 -21.27 -4.06
N LYS A 306 -20.87 -21.16 -3.67
CA LYS A 306 -21.30 -21.46 -2.30
C LYS A 306 -21.05 -22.88 -1.91
N LYS A 307 -21.35 -23.87 -2.77
CA LYS A 307 -21.07 -25.30 -2.51
C LYS A 307 -19.59 -25.52 -2.26
N ARG A 308 -18.70 -24.96 -3.11
CA ARG A 308 -17.25 -25.08 -2.94
C ARG A 308 -16.76 -24.40 -1.67
N ALA A 309 -17.28 -23.20 -1.35
CA ALA A 309 -16.93 -22.50 -0.12
C ALA A 309 -17.39 -23.29 1.14
N ASN A 310 -18.58 -23.90 1.13
CA ASN A 310 -19.06 -24.73 2.24
C ASN A 310 -18.20 -25.99 2.42
N LEU A 311 -17.78 -26.65 1.32
CA LEU A 311 -16.85 -27.78 1.39
C LEU A 311 -15.52 -27.38 2.08
N LEU A 312 -15.03 -26.17 1.84
CA LEU A 312 -13.84 -25.63 2.52
C LEU A 312 -14.11 -25.37 4.01
N VAL A 313 -15.33 -25.00 4.40
CA VAL A 313 -15.71 -24.88 5.82
C VAL A 313 -15.76 -26.24 6.50
N GLU A 314 -16.35 -27.27 5.85
CA GLU A 314 -16.38 -28.66 6.35
C GLU A 314 -14.98 -29.23 6.56
N ASN A 315 -14.00 -28.81 5.72
CA ASN A 315 -12.59 -29.20 5.82
C ASN A 315 -11.73 -28.23 6.65
N GLU A 316 -12.33 -27.37 7.47
CA GLU A 316 -11.65 -26.41 8.35
C GLU A 316 -10.68 -25.42 7.64
N LYS A 317 -10.83 -25.26 6.32
CA LYS A 317 -10.03 -24.30 5.52
C LYS A 317 -10.61 -22.89 5.53
N LEU A 318 -11.93 -22.77 5.74
CA LEU A 318 -12.63 -21.51 5.90
C LEU A 318 -13.49 -21.53 7.16
N LEU A 319 -13.80 -20.34 7.66
CA LEU A 319 -14.78 -20.12 8.74
C LEU A 319 -16.00 -19.42 8.14
N PHE A 320 -17.20 -19.89 8.50
CA PHE A 320 -18.44 -19.20 8.13
C PHE A 320 -19.06 -18.55 9.35
N LYS A 321 -19.25 -17.23 9.29
CA LYS A 321 -19.81 -16.43 10.37
C LYS A 321 -20.54 -15.22 9.84
N ASN A 322 -21.75 -14.95 10.35
CA ASN A 322 -22.53 -13.74 10.02
C ASN A 322 -22.74 -13.55 8.51
N GLY A 323 -22.99 -14.63 7.77
CA GLY A 323 -23.22 -14.60 6.32
C GLY A 323 -21.97 -14.40 5.47
N LYS A 324 -20.76 -14.51 6.04
CA LYS A 324 -19.49 -14.37 5.35
C LYS A 324 -18.57 -15.55 5.57
N PHE A 325 -17.76 -15.84 4.55
CA PHE A 325 -16.65 -16.79 4.62
C PHE A 325 -15.35 -16.01 4.95
N TYR A 326 -14.59 -16.50 5.93
CA TYR A 326 -13.32 -15.91 6.36
C TYR A 326 -12.19 -16.92 6.19
N ASN A 327 -11.08 -16.45 5.68
CA ASN A 327 -9.87 -17.25 5.57
C ASN A 327 -9.01 -17.06 6.84
N PRO A 328 -8.79 -18.14 7.63
CA PRO A 328 -7.94 -18.07 8.82
C PRO A 328 -6.43 -18.05 8.51
N ASN A 329 -6.03 -18.37 7.26
CA ASN A 329 -4.65 -18.42 6.81
C ASN A 329 -4.46 -17.72 5.47
N PHE A 330 -4.10 -16.44 5.51
CA PHE A 330 -3.95 -15.63 4.31
C PHE A 330 -2.89 -16.12 3.30
N LEU A 331 -1.97 -17.00 3.70
CA LEU A 331 -1.03 -17.62 2.77
C LEU A 331 -1.69 -18.57 1.75
N LEU A 332 -2.90 -19.06 2.06
CA LEU A 332 -3.68 -19.92 1.17
C LEU A 332 -4.75 -19.16 0.37
N SER A 333 -4.74 -17.82 0.41
CA SER A 333 -5.81 -17.00 -0.16
C SER A 333 -6.05 -17.28 -1.64
N ASP A 334 -4.99 -17.42 -2.42
CA ASP A 334 -5.09 -17.57 -3.87
C ASP A 334 -5.57 -18.97 -4.25
N GLU A 335 -5.07 -20.02 -3.59
CA GLU A 335 -5.53 -21.41 -3.79
C GLU A 335 -7.02 -21.54 -3.44
N ILE A 336 -7.44 -20.96 -2.31
CA ILE A 336 -8.83 -20.97 -1.87
C ILE A 336 -9.71 -20.17 -2.85
N ALA A 337 -9.26 -19.00 -3.30
CA ALA A 337 -10.00 -18.19 -4.26
C ALA A 337 -10.21 -18.92 -5.58
N LEU A 338 -9.15 -19.49 -6.13
CA LEU A 338 -9.21 -20.29 -7.37
C LEU A 338 -10.14 -21.50 -7.22
N PHE A 339 -10.10 -22.20 -6.08
CA PHE A 339 -11.01 -23.33 -5.83
C PHE A 339 -12.48 -22.89 -5.79
N ILE A 340 -12.78 -21.73 -5.20
CA ILE A 340 -14.16 -21.21 -5.14
C ILE A 340 -14.62 -20.77 -6.54
N GLU A 341 -13.75 -20.18 -7.34
CA GLU A 341 -14.07 -19.76 -8.71
C GLU A 341 -14.37 -20.96 -9.65
N GLY A 342 -13.61 -22.04 -9.56
CA GLY A 342 -13.79 -23.28 -10.32
C GLY A 342 -12.81 -23.50 -11.41
#